data_cef47d8fd291934951deb24b49d27cb6
#
_entry.id   cef47d8fd291934951deb24b49d27cb6
#
_cell.length_a   1.000
_cell.length_b   1.000
_cell.length_c   1.000
_cell.angle_alpha   90.00
_cell.angle_beta   90.00
_cell.angle_gamma   90.00
#
_symmetry.space_group_name_H-M   'P 1'
#
loop_
_entity.id
_entity.type
_entity.pdbx_description
1 polymer ?
#
loop_
_entity_poly.entity_id
_entity_poly.type
_entity_poly.pdbx_seq_one_letter_code
_entity_poly.pdbx_strand_id
1 'polypeptide(L)'
;TGSLGKTLVKRILSEEYGLVKKLIVFSRDEAKQHAMRLSYENSKSATDEITYNNFNRLLEFRIGDVRSFSDIASAMKDVDIIINAAALKQVPSSEYFPMQALKTNCEGASNIVNAISELNLKVETYCQYKVLLK
;
A
#
# COMPACT_ATOMS: atom_id res chain seq x y z
N THR A 1 4.61 -2.86 1.02
CA THR A 1 5.98 -3.23 1.44
C THR A 1 6.48 -4.57 0.87
N GLY A 2 5.64 -5.33 0.18
CA GLY A 2 6.06 -6.49 -0.62
C GLY A 2 6.74 -6.09 -1.93
N SER A 3 7.18 -7.07 -2.75
CA SER A 3 7.89 -6.82 -4.03
C SER A 3 7.10 -5.92 -4.98
N LEU A 4 5.81 -6.21 -5.19
CA LEU A 4 4.93 -5.38 -6.01
C LEU A 4 4.87 -3.94 -5.47
N GLY A 5 4.62 -3.77 -4.16
CA GLY A 5 4.53 -2.44 -3.55
C GLY A 5 5.83 -1.65 -3.67
N LYS A 6 6.98 -2.30 -3.49
CA LYS A 6 8.30 -1.65 -3.68
C LYS A 6 8.49 -1.17 -5.12
N THR A 7 8.18 -2.02 -6.09
CA THR A 7 8.30 -1.67 -7.52
C THR A 7 7.36 -0.52 -7.88
N LEU A 8 6.11 -0.58 -7.43
CA LEU A 8 5.12 0.46 -7.69
C LEU A 8 5.53 1.80 -7.09
N VAL A 9 5.95 1.82 -5.81
CA VAL A 9 6.45 3.03 -5.15
C VAL A 9 7.62 3.64 -5.91
N LYS A 10 8.61 2.81 -6.31
CA LYS A 10 9.75 3.28 -7.08
C LYS A 10 9.31 3.96 -8.39
N ARG A 11 8.41 3.32 -9.16
CA ARG A 11 7.94 3.83 -10.45
C ARG A 11 7.10 5.11 -10.30
N ILE A 12 6.32 5.24 -9.22
CA ILE A 12 5.58 6.48 -8.92
C ILE A 12 6.55 7.60 -8.54
N LEU A 13 7.54 7.32 -7.69
CA LEU A 13 8.53 8.32 -7.28
C LEU A 13 9.44 8.79 -8.42
N SER A 14 9.67 7.93 -9.43
CA SER A 14 10.37 8.30 -10.67
C SER A 14 9.48 9.02 -11.71
N GLU A 15 8.24 9.36 -11.34
CA GLU A 15 7.27 10.06 -12.19
C GLU A 15 6.84 9.30 -13.46
N GLU A 16 7.08 8.00 -13.51
CA GLU A 16 6.76 7.16 -14.68
C GLU A 16 5.26 7.14 -14.99
N TYR A 17 4.40 7.36 -13.98
CA TYR A 17 2.94 7.46 -14.11
C TYR A 17 2.40 8.90 -13.98
N GLY A 18 3.27 9.90 -14.08
CA GLY A 18 2.94 11.29 -13.87
C GLY A 18 3.15 11.76 -12.43
N LEU A 19 2.83 13.05 -12.21
CA LEU A 19 3.04 13.71 -10.93
C LEU A 19 1.92 13.36 -9.94
N VAL A 20 2.30 12.95 -8.75
CA VAL A 20 1.38 12.77 -7.61
C VAL A 20 1.65 13.83 -6.56
N LYS A 21 0.62 14.23 -5.82
CA LYS A 21 0.76 15.18 -4.71
C LYS A 21 1.26 14.50 -3.43
N LYS A 22 0.88 13.24 -3.24
CA LYS A 22 1.17 12.45 -2.05
C LYS A 22 1.09 10.97 -2.36
N LEU A 23 1.96 10.18 -1.78
CA LEU A 23 1.97 8.73 -1.86
C LEU A 23 1.96 8.13 -0.46
N ILE A 24 0.89 7.40 -0.11
CA ILE A 24 0.76 6.76 1.19
C ILE A 24 1.05 5.27 1.05
N VAL A 25 2.03 4.78 1.81
CA VAL A 25 2.32 3.34 1.96
C VAL A 25 1.74 2.86 3.28
N PHE A 26 0.64 2.12 3.18
CA PHE A 26 -0.08 1.56 4.32
C PHE A 26 0.23 0.06 4.47
N SER A 27 0.67 -0.37 5.63
CA SER A 27 0.88 -1.80 5.92
C SER A 27 1.05 -2.06 7.43
N ARG A 28 0.88 -3.32 7.85
CA ARG A 28 1.11 -3.77 9.23
C ARG A 28 2.58 -3.89 9.60
N ASP A 29 3.44 -4.06 8.62
CA ASP A 29 4.85 -4.45 8.81
C ASP A 29 5.73 -3.21 8.90
N GLU A 30 5.92 -2.74 10.14
CA GLU A 30 6.78 -1.60 10.45
C GLU A 30 8.22 -1.84 10.01
N ALA A 31 8.75 -3.05 10.22
CA ALA A 31 10.12 -3.38 9.86
C ALA A 31 10.36 -3.26 8.35
N LYS A 32 9.39 -3.70 7.53
CA LYS A 32 9.48 -3.53 6.07
C LYS A 32 9.29 -2.09 5.63
N GLN A 33 8.46 -1.30 6.34
CA GLN A 33 8.35 0.14 6.08
C GLN A 33 9.67 0.85 6.40
N HIS A 34 10.26 0.55 7.54
CA HIS A 34 11.56 1.10 7.94
C HIS A 34 12.68 0.73 6.94
N ALA A 35 12.77 -0.56 6.57
CA ALA A 35 13.73 -1.00 5.56
C ALA A 35 13.54 -0.32 4.21
N MET A 36 12.28 -0.06 3.80
CA MET A 36 11.99 0.69 2.58
C MET A 36 12.46 2.15 2.72
N ARG A 37 12.20 2.79 3.84
CA ARG A 37 12.68 4.16 4.13
C ARG A 37 14.19 4.24 4.01
N LEU A 38 14.92 3.38 4.72
CA LEU A 38 16.39 3.34 4.68
C LEU A 38 16.94 3.11 3.27
N SER A 39 16.26 2.29 2.45
CA SER A 39 16.70 2.06 1.07
C SER A 39 16.67 3.31 0.21
N TYR A 40 15.71 4.22 0.43
CA TYR A 40 15.66 5.51 -0.27
C TYR A 40 16.62 6.54 0.32
N GLU A 41 16.75 6.61 1.64
CA GLU A 41 17.71 7.49 2.32
C GLU A 41 19.15 7.21 1.89
N ASN A 42 19.50 5.92 1.78
CA ASN A 42 20.83 5.48 1.34
C ASN A 42 21.06 5.64 -0.18
N SER A 43 20.00 5.83 -0.95
CA SER A 43 20.09 6.04 -2.41
C SER A 43 20.57 7.44 -2.80
N LYS A 44 20.87 8.30 -1.82
CA LYS A 44 21.34 9.68 -2.02
C LYS A 44 22.63 9.80 -2.87
N SER A 45 23.38 8.70 -3.02
CA SER A 45 24.63 8.64 -3.79
C SER A 45 24.47 8.09 -5.21
N ALA A 46 23.28 7.62 -5.59
CA ALA A 46 23.03 6.96 -6.86
C ALA A 46 22.09 7.80 -7.73
N THR A 47 22.53 8.21 -8.83
CA THR A 47 21.99 8.63 -10.16
C THR A 47 20.51 9.05 -10.32
N ASP A 48 19.64 8.98 -9.29
CA ASP A 48 18.22 9.30 -9.42
C ASP A 48 17.77 10.36 -8.40
N GLU A 49 18.17 11.60 -8.70
CA GLU A 49 17.85 12.77 -7.88
C GLU A 49 16.33 13.02 -7.80
N ILE A 50 15.60 12.72 -8.87
CA ILE A 50 14.14 12.88 -8.93
C ILE A 50 13.48 11.97 -7.92
N THR A 51 13.79 10.68 -7.93
CA THR A 51 13.24 9.69 -7.00
C THR A 51 13.56 10.05 -5.55
N TYR A 52 14.77 10.51 -5.26
CA TYR A 52 15.17 10.90 -3.90
C TYR A 52 14.40 12.14 -3.41
N ASN A 53 14.28 13.17 -4.24
CA ASN A 53 13.54 14.38 -3.89
C ASN A 53 12.05 14.08 -3.70
N ASN A 54 11.46 13.26 -4.55
CA ASN A 54 10.07 12.83 -4.45
C ASN A 54 9.84 11.94 -3.23
N PHE A 55 10.79 11.07 -2.88
CA PHE A 55 10.71 10.29 -1.64
C PHE A 55 10.54 11.20 -0.41
N ASN A 56 11.39 12.20 -0.26
CA ASN A 56 11.34 13.09 0.90
C ASN A 56 10.06 13.96 0.94
N ARG A 57 9.55 14.35 -0.22
CA ARG A 57 8.43 15.27 -0.34
C ARG A 57 7.07 14.59 -0.34
N LEU A 58 6.96 13.43 -0.99
CA LEU A 58 5.66 12.84 -1.35
C LEU A 58 5.31 11.59 -0.54
N LEU A 59 6.33 10.83 -0.06
CA LEU A 59 6.10 9.53 0.54
C LEU A 59 5.79 9.64 2.03
N GLU A 60 4.65 9.11 2.40
CA GLU A 60 4.20 8.95 3.80
C GLU A 60 4.00 7.46 4.11
N PHE A 61 4.54 7.03 5.25
CA PHE A 61 4.31 5.69 5.77
C PHE A 61 3.24 5.73 6.86
N ARG A 62 2.26 4.83 6.75
CA ARG A 62 1.24 4.62 7.78
C ARG A 62 1.19 3.14 8.17
N ILE A 63 1.27 2.90 9.47
CA ILE A 63 1.11 1.57 10.05
C ILE A 63 -0.37 1.35 10.32
N GLY A 64 -0.90 0.20 9.88
CA GLY A 64 -2.27 -0.20 10.14
C GLY A 64 -2.61 -1.52 9.45
N ASP A 65 -3.76 -2.06 9.80
CA ASP A 65 -4.24 -3.35 9.30
C ASP A 65 -5.47 -3.17 8.41
N VAL A 66 -5.45 -3.75 7.22
CA VAL A 66 -6.61 -3.73 6.30
C VAL A 66 -7.85 -4.39 6.88
N ARG A 67 -7.69 -5.25 7.91
CA ARG A 67 -8.80 -5.88 8.65
C ARG A 67 -9.47 -4.93 9.65
N SER A 68 -8.84 -3.81 9.96
CA SER A 68 -9.37 -2.76 10.83
C SER A 68 -10.00 -1.66 9.98
N PHE A 69 -11.32 -1.51 10.09
CA PHE A 69 -12.05 -0.45 9.38
C PHE A 69 -11.56 0.95 9.79
N SER A 70 -11.30 1.17 11.09
CA SER A 70 -10.82 2.47 11.59
C SER A 70 -9.46 2.85 11.02
N ASP A 71 -8.54 1.88 10.87
CA ASP A 71 -7.22 2.13 10.30
C ASP A 71 -7.33 2.51 8.82
N ILE A 72 -8.19 1.77 8.08
CA ILE A 72 -8.50 2.05 6.68
C ILE A 72 -9.14 3.43 6.53
N ALA A 73 -10.18 3.73 7.29
CA ALA A 73 -10.88 5.01 7.24
C ALA A 73 -9.93 6.19 7.48
N SER A 74 -9.04 6.06 8.47
CA SER A 74 -8.01 7.07 8.77
C SER A 74 -7.00 7.24 7.63
N ALA A 75 -6.58 6.12 7.00
CA ALA A 75 -5.56 6.15 5.95
C ALA A 75 -6.09 6.68 4.62
N MET A 76 -7.39 6.52 4.35
CA MET A 76 -8.01 6.85 3.07
C MET A 76 -8.53 8.29 2.96
N LYS A 77 -8.39 9.09 4.01
CA LYS A 77 -8.81 10.50 3.97
C LYS A 77 -8.03 11.26 2.90
N ASP A 78 -8.76 11.94 2.02
CA ASP A 78 -8.22 12.75 0.91
C ASP A 78 -7.36 11.95 -0.10
N VAL A 79 -7.72 10.67 -0.33
CA VAL A 79 -7.07 9.79 -1.30
C VAL A 79 -7.93 9.65 -2.56
N ASP A 80 -7.34 9.90 -3.73
CA ASP A 80 -8.01 9.80 -5.03
C ASP A 80 -7.87 8.39 -5.63
N ILE A 81 -6.73 7.73 -5.42
CA ILE A 81 -6.42 6.41 -6.01
C ILE A 81 -6.00 5.42 -4.92
N ILE A 82 -6.61 4.25 -4.93
CA ILE A 82 -6.33 3.17 -3.98
C ILE A 82 -5.85 1.93 -4.72
N ILE A 83 -4.68 1.42 -4.32
CA ILE A 83 -4.14 0.16 -4.84
C ILE A 83 -4.00 -0.83 -3.68
N ASN A 84 -4.93 -1.77 -3.59
CA ASN A 84 -4.89 -2.81 -2.58
C ASN A 84 -4.04 -4.01 -3.04
N ALA A 85 -2.85 -4.12 -2.48
CA ALA A 85 -1.92 -5.23 -2.71
C ALA A 85 -1.78 -6.13 -1.46
N ALA A 86 -2.64 -5.93 -0.44
CA ALA A 86 -2.65 -6.76 0.76
C ALA A 86 -3.28 -8.13 0.46
N ALA A 87 -2.50 -9.19 0.63
CA ALA A 87 -2.98 -10.55 0.51
C ALA A 87 -2.12 -11.53 1.31
N LEU A 88 -2.75 -12.53 1.91
CA LEU A 88 -2.11 -13.77 2.34
C LEU A 88 -2.23 -14.78 1.21
N LYS A 89 -1.09 -15.16 0.61
CA LYS A 89 -1.04 -15.96 -0.61
C LYS A 89 -0.03 -17.12 -0.56
N GLN A 90 0.60 -17.33 0.57
CA GLN A 90 1.46 -18.50 0.78
C GLN A 90 0.59 -19.68 1.18
N VAL A 91 0.63 -20.75 0.40
CA VAL A 91 -0.20 -21.95 0.60
C VAL A 91 -0.10 -22.50 2.01
N PRO A 92 1.11 -22.75 2.58
CA PRO A 92 1.20 -23.27 3.95
C PRO A 92 0.52 -22.36 4.98
N SER A 93 0.73 -21.05 4.89
CA SER A 93 0.10 -20.10 5.82
C SER A 93 -1.41 -20.04 5.68
N SER A 94 -1.94 -20.22 4.46
CA SER A 94 -3.38 -20.23 4.21
C SER A 94 -4.04 -21.55 4.66
N GLU A 95 -3.34 -22.65 4.59
CA GLU A 95 -3.81 -23.95 5.07
C GLU A 95 -3.83 -24.01 6.61
N TYR A 96 -2.78 -23.54 7.28
CA TYR A 96 -2.72 -23.52 8.74
C TYR A 96 -3.58 -22.44 9.37
N PHE A 97 -3.80 -21.31 8.68
CA PHE A 97 -4.55 -20.17 9.20
C PHE A 97 -5.59 -19.65 8.20
N PRO A 98 -6.59 -20.49 7.80
CA PRO A 98 -7.56 -20.13 6.76
C PRO A 98 -8.38 -18.89 7.10
N MET A 99 -8.75 -18.72 8.38
CA MET A 99 -9.49 -17.55 8.84
C MET A 99 -8.69 -16.25 8.70
N GLN A 100 -7.37 -16.29 8.88
CA GLN A 100 -6.52 -15.12 8.69
C GLN A 100 -6.40 -14.75 7.19
N ALA A 101 -6.35 -15.76 6.33
CA ALA A 101 -6.38 -15.56 4.90
C ALA A 101 -7.71 -14.93 4.44
N LEU A 102 -8.84 -15.46 4.92
CA LEU A 102 -10.17 -14.94 4.65
C LEU A 102 -10.30 -13.47 5.12
N LYS A 103 -9.93 -13.19 6.36
CA LYS A 103 -9.97 -11.82 6.91
C LYS A 103 -9.12 -10.85 6.10
N THR A 104 -7.90 -11.21 5.74
CA THR A 104 -7.03 -10.33 4.98
C THR A 104 -7.51 -10.15 3.54
N ASN A 105 -7.90 -11.25 2.89
CA ASN A 105 -8.19 -11.22 1.44
C ASN A 105 -9.61 -10.77 1.11
N CYS A 106 -10.57 -11.03 2.01
CA CYS A 106 -11.98 -10.68 1.81
C CYS A 106 -12.41 -9.50 2.67
N GLU A 107 -12.28 -9.59 4.01
CA GLU A 107 -12.70 -8.49 4.89
C GLU A 107 -11.86 -7.23 4.65
N GLY A 108 -10.54 -7.38 4.40
CA GLY A 108 -9.69 -6.25 4.09
C GLY A 108 -10.14 -5.48 2.84
N ALA A 109 -10.54 -6.20 1.80
CA ALA A 109 -11.08 -5.58 0.58
C ALA A 109 -12.48 -4.96 0.85
N SER A 110 -13.34 -5.65 1.61
CA SER A 110 -14.65 -5.15 2.02
C SER A 110 -14.54 -3.86 2.84
N ASN A 111 -13.60 -3.80 3.79
CA ASN A 111 -13.38 -2.60 4.60
C ASN A 111 -13.00 -1.38 3.75
N ILE A 112 -12.21 -1.56 2.69
CA ILE A 112 -11.87 -0.47 1.78
C ILE A 112 -13.13 0.02 1.05
N VAL A 113 -13.91 -0.89 0.48
CA VAL A 113 -15.14 -0.53 -0.24
C VAL A 113 -16.16 0.13 0.69
N ASN A 114 -16.34 -0.42 1.91
CA ASN A 114 -17.24 0.15 2.90
C ASN A 114 -16.77 1.56 3.32
N ALA A 115 -15.47 1.78 3.52
CA ALA A 115 -14.95 3.09 3.87
C ALA A 115 -15.19 4.12 2.74
N ILE A 116 -15.03 3.75 1.48
CA ILE A 116 -15.36 4.61 0.34
C ILE A 116 -16.84 5.02 0.40
N SER A 117 -17.73 4.05 0.61
CA SER A 117 -19.18 4.25 0.62
C SER A 117 -19.66 5.02 1.86
N GLU A 118 -19.29 4.56 3.06
CA GLU A 118 -19.79 5.11 4.32
C GLU A 118 -19.25 6.52 4.63
N LEU A 119 -18.00 6.78 4.23
CA LEU A 119 -17.36 8.08 4.44
C LEU A 119 -17.54 9.03 3.24
N ASN A 120 -18.28 8.59 2.22
CA ASN A 120 -18.52 9.34 0.99
C ASN A 120 -17.22 9.91 0.40
N LEU A 121 -16.18 9.09 0.32
CA LEU A 121 -14.87 9.48 -0.18
C LEU A 121 -14.89 9.64 -1.70
N LYS A 122 -14.26 10.71 -2.19
CA LYS A 122 -14.14 10.98 -3.63
C LYS A 122 -12.98 10.20 -4.23
N VAL A 123 -13.07 8.86 -4.20
CA VAL A 123 -12.05 7.97 -4.78
C VAL A 123 -12.34 7.80 -6.26
N GLU A 124 -11.40 8.20 -7.12
CA GLU A 124 -11.52 8.07 -8.58
C GLU A 124 -11.26 6.65 -9.04
N THR A 125 -10.32 5.94 -8.40
CA THR A 125 -9.92 4.60 -8.81
C THR A 125 -9.61 3.70 -7.62
N TYR A 126 -10.22 2.51 -7.61
CA TYR A 126 -9.86 1.41 -6.72
C TYR A 126 -9.38 0.21 -7.54
N CYS A 127 -8.14 -0.23 -7.31
CA CYS A 127 -7.54 -1.40 -7.94
C CYS A 127 -7.24 -2.47 -6.89
N GLN A 128 -7.87 -3.65 -7.04
CA GLN A 128 -7.60 -4.84 -6.26
C GLN A 128 -6.64 -5.75 -7.01
N TYR A 129 -5.42 -5.91 -6.50
CA TYR A 129 -4.45 -6.84 -7.06
C TYR A 129 -4.66 -8.23 -6.47
N LYS A 130 -5.18 -9.16 -7.27
CA LYS A 130 -5.26 -10.59 -6.93
C LYS A 130 -4.20 -11.36 -7.71
N VAL A 131 -3.33 -12.09 -7.02
CA VAL A 131 -2.54 -13.14 -7.65
C VAL A 131 -3.44 -14.37 -7.73
N LEU A 132 -3.86 -14.71 -8.94
CA LEU A 132 -4.44 -16.03 -9.20
C LEU A 132 -3.29 -17.03 -9.16
N LEU A 133 -3.28 -17.88 -8.13
CA LEU A 133 -2.44 -19.06 -8.14
C LEU A 133 -3.03 -20.03 -9.17
N LYS A 134 -2.25 -20.35 -10.20
CA LYS A 134 -2.53 -21.48 -11.10
C LYS A 134 -1.98 -22.73 -10.47
#